data_635a3f16d428835807e0af78c45c5fb2
#
_entry.id   635a3f16d428835807e0af78c45c5fb2
#
_cell.length_a   1.000
_cell.length_b   1.000
_cell.length_c   1.000
_cell.angle_alpha   90.00
_cell.angle_beta   90.00
_cell.angle_gamma   90.00
#
_symmetry.space_group_name_H-M   'P 1'
#
loop_
_entity.id
_entity.type
_entity.pdbx_description
1 polymer ?
#
loop_
_entity_poly.entity_id
_entity_poly.type
_entity_poly.pdbx_seq_one_letter_code
_entity_poly.pdbx_strand_id
1 'polypeptide(L)'
;MFFIPEGFEDDLVAAARVGESLPKLDVTYGAGTMAAALSSAEASRWISLAGAAAALEPAASNGDVAKAAEHAAAKRAEVQIEQVKVDSTAAATLESYFNFGAYAIISSVIVSVGLVFSGMNEPERVRRMDASPVSERQRSLAVFAAAAVIAVCIWLVSSMMGVVGFAGAVAEVGAGRVCLALAATFALACTPLAVGFTLSSLGAREELLNGVGNLLGMLMTFLGGAWMPLSLMGSAVQTAAHFVPTYWVNDAIGKALAADLTSTVLGDIACDLGVTVLFAAAIAAVGLALAHNKSRA
;
A
#
# COMPACT_ATOMS: atom_id res chain seq x y z
N MET A 1 28.64 -23.45 -16.75
CA MET A 1 30.05 -23.50 -17.12
C MET A 1 30.49 -22.06 -17.38
N PHE A 2 31.58 -21.63 -16.77
CA PHE A 2 32.15 -20.30 -17.02
C PHE A 2 33.21 -20.43 -18.09
N PHE A 3 33.19 -19.54 -19.05
CA PHE A 3 34.25 -19.39 -20.02
C PHE A 3 35.03 -18.12 -19.68
N ILE A 4 36.29 -18.26 -19.30
CA ILE A 4 37.19 -17.16 -19.03
C ILE A 4 38.08 -16.98 -20.24
N PRO A 5 38.00 -15.89 -21.02
CA PRO A 5 38.86 -15.62 -22.15
C PRO A 5 40.33 -15.45 -21.72
N GLU A 6 41.27 -15.76 -22.61
CA GLU A 6 42.69 -15.41 -22.40
C GLU A 6 42.84 -13.88 -22.29
N GLY A 7 43.57 -13.40 -21.30
CA GLY A 7 43.79 -11.98 -21.05
C GLY A 7 42.69 -11.28 -20.25
N PHE A 8 41.63 -11.99 -19.84
CA PHE A 8 40.52 -11.40 -19.05
C PHE A 8 40.98 -10.68 -17.77
N GLU A 9 42.01 -11.21 -17.12
CA GLU A 9 42.59 -10.59 -15.89
C GLU A 9 43.22 -9.24 -16.20
N ASP A 10 43.97 -9.14 -17.28
CA ASP A 10 44.65 -7.90 -17.69
C ASP A 10 43.62 -6.86 -18.15
N ASP A 11 42.59 -7.27 -18.89
CA ASP A 11 41.53 -6.41 -19.33
C ASP A 11 40.70 -5.88 -18.15
N LEU A 12 40.43 -6.72 -17.15
CA LEU A 12 39.70 -6.33 -15.94
C LEU A 12 40.47 -5.29 -15.13
N VAL A 13 41.78 -5.53 -14.92
CA VAL A 13 42.64 -4.62 -14.17
C VAL A 13 42.84 -3.31 -14.94
N ALA A 14 43.00 -3.34 -16.26
CA ALA A 14 43.11 -2.16 -17.11
C ALA A 14 41.84 -1.31 -17.08
N ALA A 15 40.67 -1.92 -17.28
CA ALA A 15 39.37 -1.24 -17.24
C ALA A 15 39.13 -0.60 -15.85
N ALA A 16 39.42 -1.32 -14.77
CA ALA A 16 39.25 -0.84 -13.41
C ALA A 16 40.14 0.40 -13.09
N ARG A 17 41.38 0.43 -13.59
CA ARG A 17 42.29 1.54 -13.40
C ARG A 17 41.90 2.81 -14.14
N VAL A 18 41.27 2.67 -15.28
CA VAL A 18 40.79 3.80 -16.10
C VAL A 18 39.37 4.24 -15.73
N GLY A 19 38.67 3.48 -14.88
CA GLY A 19 37.28 3.76 -14.48
C GLY A 19 36.26 3.40 -15.56
N GLU A 20 36.61 2.51 -16.48
CA GLU A 20 35.71 1.97 -17.48
C GLU A 20 34.83 0.84 -16.92
N SER A 21 33.79 0.45 -17.67
CA SER A 21 32.93 -0.66 -17.28
C SER A 21 33.69 -1.98 -17.26
N LEU A 22 33.62 -2.71 -16.14
CA LEU A 22 34.29 -3.98 -15.98
C LEU A 22 33.80 -5.00 -17.02
N PRO A 23 34.71 -5.85 -17.56
CA PRO A 23 34.34 -6.88 -18.51
C PRO A 23 33.38 -7.89 -17.88
N LYS A 24 32.40 -8.36 -18.65
CA LYS A 24 31.40 -9.34 -18.21
C LYS A 24 31.84 -10.73 -18.63
N LEU A 25 31.65 -11.71 -17.75
CA LEU A 25 31.82 -13.11 -18.09
C LEU A 25 30.57 -13.63 -18.79
N ASP A 26 30.75 -14.26 -19.94
CA ASP A 26 29.68 -15.02 -20.59
C ASP A 26 29.44 -16.33 -19.84
N VAL A 27 28.22 -16.46 -19.34
CA VAL A 27 27.81 -17.64 -18.57
C VAL A 27 26.77 -18.41 -19.34
N THR A 28 27.10 -19.60 -19.78
CA THR A 28 26.16 -20.50 -20.47
C THR A 28 25.42 -21.33 -19.41
N TYR A 29 24.12 -21.16 -19.33
CA TYR A 29 23.25 -21.91 -18.41
C TYR A 29 22.51 -23.06 -19.13
N GLY A 30 22.40 -24.20 -18.45
CA GLY A 30 21.27 -25.10 -18.67
C GLY A 30 20.04 -24.50 -17.96
N ALA A 31 18.85 -24.58 -18.55
CA ALA A 31 17.64 -23.88 -18.14
C ALA A 31 17.41 -23.79 -16.65
N GLY A 32 17.35 -22.58 -16.13
CA GLY A 32 16.49 -22.15 -15.01
C GLY A 32 16.77 -22.72 -13.61
N THR A 33 17.99 -23.09 -13.23
CA THR A 33 18.25 -23.56 -11.86
C THR A 33 18.74 -22.44 -10.96
N MET A 34 18.22 -22.40 -9.72
CA MET A 34 18.66 -21.48 -8.64
C MET A 34 20.18 -21.53 -8.43
N ALA A 35 20.80 -22.69 -8.64
CA ALA A 35 22.24 -22.90 -8.60
C ALA A 35 22.98 -22.07 -9.66
N ALA A 36 22.44 -21.92 -10.85
CA ALA A 36 23.01 -21.10 -11.92
C ALA A 36 22.98 -19.61 -11.58
N ALA A 37 21.87 -19.13 -11.01
CA ALA A 37 21.74 -17.75 -10.55
C ALA A 37 22.72 -17.42 -9.42
N LEU A 38 22.88 -18.33 -8.45
CA LEU A 38 23.85 -18.17 -7.35
C LEU A 38 25.29 -18.16 -7.87
N SER A 39 25.64 -19.03 -8.81
CA SER A 39 26.97 -19.07 -9.39
C SER A 39 27.31 -17.79 -10.15
N SER A 40 26.36 -17.22 -10.90
CA SER A 40 26.57 -15.96 -11.62
C SER A 40 26.70 -14.77 -10.68
N ALA A 41 25.92 -14.72 -9.59
CA ALA A 41 26.03 -13.71 -8.58
C ALA A 41 27.41 -13.75 -7.87
N GLU A 42 27.90 -14.95 -7.56
CA GLU A 42 29.22 -15.16 -6.97
C GLU A 42 30.34 -14.70 -7.91
N ALA A 43 30.28 -15.08 -9.20
CA ALA A 43 31.24 -14.62 -10.18
C ALA A 43 31.25 -13.10 -10.35
N SER A 44 30.07 -12.47 -10.42
CA SER A 44 29.93 -11.02 -10.51
C SER A 44 30.48 -10.31 -9.26
N ARG A 45 30.31 -10.92 -8.09
CA ARG A 45 30.87 -10.43 -6.83
C ARG A 45 32.41 -10.43 -6.87
N TRP A 46 33.03 -11.53 -7.32
CA TRP A 46 34.48 -11.63 -7.44
C TRP A 46 35.05 -10.60 -8.42
N ILE A 47 34.43 -10.43 -9.59
CA ILE A 47 34.82 -9.41 -10.58
C ILE A 47 34.76 -8.00 -9.97
N SER A 48 33.70 -7.70 -9.25
CA SER A 48 33.51 -6.40 -8.59
C SER A 48 34.56 -6.13 -7.50
N LEU A 49 34.91 -7.16 -6.70
CA LEU A 49 35.93 -7.04 -5.65
C LEU A 49 37.34 -6.88 -6.26
N ALA A 50 37.67 -7.63 -7.30
CA ALA A 50 38.95 -7.51 -8.00
C ALA A 50 39.07 -6.15 -8.69
N GLY A 51 38.01 -5.66 -9.35
CA GLY A 51 37.95 -4.33 -9.94
C GLY A 51 38.13 -3.21 -8.90
N ALA A 52 37.48 -3.32 -7.75
CA ALA A 52 37.61 -2.38 -6.66
C ALA A 52 39.06 -2.37 -6.08
N ALA A 53 39.67 -3.54 -5.91
CA ALA A 53 41.08 -3.65 -5.44
C ALA A 53 42.04 -3.02 -6.45
N ALA A 54 41.88 -3.26 -7.76
CA ALA A 54 42.71 -2.67 -8.80
C ALA A 54 42.56 -1.13 -8.90
N ALA A 55 41.36 -0.61 -8.67
CA ALA A 55 41.07 0.84 -8.67
C ALA A 55 41.67 1.54 -7.45
N LEU A 56 41.69 0.88 -6.28
CA LEU A 56 42.24 1.44 -5.04
C LEU A 56 43.76 1.48 -5.04
N GLU A 57 44.46 0.52 -5.65
CA GLU A 57 45.90 0.42 -5.75
C GLU A 57 46.36 0.25 -7.21
N PRO A 58 46.41 1.35 -8.00
CA PRO A 58 46.72 1.27 -9.43
C PRO A 58 48.11 0.73 -9.76
N ALA A 59 49.05 0.77 -8.79
CA ALA A 59 50.44 0.28 -8.92
C ALA A 59 50.61 -1.19 -8.50
N ALA A 60 49.57 -1.83 -7.94
CA ALA A 60 49.64 -3.21 -7.47
C ALA A 60 49.78 -4.20 -8.64
N SER A 61 50.53 -5.29 -8.40
CA SER A 61 50.53 -6.39 -9.38
C SER A 61 49.20 -7.15 -9.44
N ASN A 62 48.93 -7.84 -10.53
CA ASN A 62 47.71 -8.67 -10.67
C ASN A 62 47.57 -9.67 -9.51
N GLY A 63 48.71 -10.26 -9.07
CA GLY A 63 48.73 -11.17 -7.93
C GLY A 63 48.37 -10.52 -6.60
N ASP A 64 48.69 -9.24 -6.38
CA ASP A 64 48.29 -8.51 -5.19
C ASP A 64 46.83 -8.09 -5.23
N VAL A 65 46.31 -7.73 -6.41
CA VAL A 65 44.91 -7.49 -6.64
C VAL A 65 44.07 -8.75 -6.35
N ALA A 66 44.50 -9.92 -6.81
CA ALA A 66 43.84 -11.19 -6.54
C ALA A 66 43.79 -11.50 -5.03
N LYS A 67 44.94 -11.32 -4.31
CA LYS A 67 44.98 -11.51 -2.85
C LYS A 67 44.10 -10.50 -2.08
N ALA A 68 44.05 -9.26 -2.52
CA ALA A 68 43.20 -8.24 -1.92
C ALA A 68 41.70 -8.59 -2.12
N ALA A 69 41.32 -9.06 -3.31
CA ALA A 69 39.97 -9.53 -3.60
C ALA A 69 39.61 -10.76 -2.77
N GLU A 70 40.55 -11.72 -2.61
CA GLU A 70 40.37 -12.91 -1.78
C GLU A 70 40.16 -12.54 -0.31
N HIS A 71 41.00 -11.65 0.21
CA HIS A 71 40.86 -11.16 1.59
C HIS A 71 39.55 -10.39 1.81
N ALA A 72 39.12 -9.61 0.84
CA ALA A 72 37.83 -8.91 0.90
C ALA A 72 36.63 -9.90 0.79
N ALA A 73 36.75 -10.93 -0.04
CA ALA A 73 35.74 -11.98 -0.17
C ALA A 73 35.60 -12.86 1.08
N ALA A 74 36.74 -13.09 1.78
CA ALA A 74 36.77 -13.83 3.05
C ALA A 74 36.11 -13.06 4.21
N LYS A 75 36.07 -11.71 4.14
CA LYS A 75 35.28 -10.89 5.06
C LYS A 75 33.81 -11.05 4.76
N ARG A 76 33.18 -12.07 5.30
CA ARG A 76 31.72 -12.17 5.33
C ARG A 76 31.22 -11.08 6.26
N ALA A 77 30.44 -10.13 5.72
CA ALA A 77 29.55 -9.37 6.57
C ALA A 77 28.64 -10.39 7.27
N GLU A 78 28.69 -10.42 8.60
CA GLU A 78 27.71 -11.18 9.38
C GLU A 78 26.39 -10.46 9.18
N VAL A 79 25.68 -10.88 8.13
CA VAL A 79 24.31 -10.44 7.91
C VAL A 79 23.52 -11.19 8.96
N GLN A 80 23.29 -10.58 10.12
CA GLN A 80 22.21 -11.00 10.98
C GLN A 80 20.94 -10.82 10.18
N ILE A 81 20.46 -11.91 9.58
CA ILE A 81 19.08 -11.98 9.12
C ILE A 81 18.26 -12.02 10.41
N GLU A 82 17.91 -10.83 10.89
CA GLU A 82 16.84 -10.71 11.86
C GLU A 82 15.61 -11.24 11.12
N GLN A 83 15.31 -12.53 11.34
CA GLN A 83 14.02 -13.05 10.97
C GLN A 83 13.04 -12.17 11.74
N VAL A 84 12.45 -11.21 11.08
CA VAL A 84 11.21 -10.61 11.54
C VAL A 84 10.30 -11.82 11.72
N LYS A 85 10.18 -12.32 12.96
CA LYS A 85 9.12 -13.24 13.32
C LYS A 85 7.87 -12.51 12.88
N VAL A 86 7.32 -12.94 11.75
CA VAL A 86 5.94 -12.61 11.44
C VAL A 86 5.19 -13.25 12.60
N ASP A 87 4.82 -12.41 13.57
CA ASP A 87 4.01 -12.87 14.69
C ASP A 87 2.74 -13.43 14.08
N SER A 88 2.69 -14.74 13.95
CA SER A 88 1.52 -15.47 13.48
C SER A 88 0.47 -15.56 14.58
N THR A 89 0.36 -14.52 15.41
CA THR A 89 -0.68 -14.41 16.42
C THR A 89 -2.03 -14.18 15.72
N ALA A 90 -3.09 -14.65 16.36
CA ALA A 90 -4.45 -14.42 15.89
C ALA A 90 -4.73 -12.91 15.67
N ALA A 91 -4.21 -12.07 16.57
CA ALA A 91 -4.31 -10.61 16.45
C ALA A 91 -3.63 -10.08 15.18
N ALA A 92 -2.38 -10.45 14.92
CA ALA A 92 -1.63 -10.00 13.74
C ALA A 92 -2.26 -10.50 12.43
N THR A 93 -2.87 -11.69 12.44
CA THR A 93 -3.60 -12.23 11.28
C THR A 93 -4.82 -11.36 10.94
N LEU A 94 -5.63 -11.02 11.96
CA LEU A 94 -6.80 -10.17 11.79
C LEU A 94 -6.41 -8.72 11.43
N GLU A 95 -5.39 -8.19 12.07
CA GLU A 95 -4.84 -6.87 11.75
C GLU A 95 -4.42 -6.78 10.28
N SER A 96 -3.63 -7.76 9.82
CA SER A 96 -3.23 -7.83 8.41
C SER A 96 -4.43 -7.91 7.49
N TYR A 97 -5.44 -8.73 7.79
CA TYR A 97 -6.64 -8.84 6.97
C TYR A 97 -7.37 -7.50 6.85
N PHE A 98 -7.63 -6.82 7.96
CA PHE A 98 -8.38 -5.55 7.95
C PHE A 98 -7.58 -4.43 7.30
N ASN A 99 -6.27 -4.37 7.54
CA ASN A 99 -5.39 -3.37 6.94
C ASN A 99 -5.29 -3.53 5.41
N PHE A 100 -5.08 -4.76 4.91
CA PHE A 100 -5.08 -5.05 3.47
C PHE A 100 -6.47 -4.84 2.86
N GLY A 101 -7.53 -5.20 3.60
CA GLY A 101 -8.92 -5.02 3.19
C GLY A 101 -9.33 -3.56 2.99
N ALA A 102 -8.62 -2.60 3.59
CA ALA A 102 -8.87 -1.17 3.43
C ALA A 102 -8.81 -0.75 1.95
N TYR A 103 -7.85 -1.28 1.16
CA TYR A 103 -7.79 -1.02 -0.28
C TYR A 103 -9.07 -1.45 -1.01
N ALA A 104 -9.55 -2.65 -0.72
CA ALA A 104 -10.75 -3.18 -1.36
C ALA A 104 -12.00 -2.34 -1.03
N ILE A 105 -12.14 -1.92 0.24
CA ILE A 105 -13.24 -1.05 0.68
C ILE A 105 -13.15 0.30 -0.05
N ILE A 106 -11.98 0.96 -0.05
CA ILE A 106 -11.81 2.28 -0.67
C ILE A 106 -12.13 2.22 -2.16
N SER A 107 -11.48 1.32 -2.90
CA SER A 107 -11.66 1.23 -4.35
C SER A 107 -13.09 0.87 -4.72
N SER A 108 -13.68 -0.17 -4.10
CA SER A 108 -15.02 -0.63 -4.43
C SER A 108 -16.10 0.40 -4.10
N VAL A 109 -15.97 1.12 -2.97
CA VAL A 109 -16.95 2.14 -2.59
C VAL A 109 -16.85 3.35 -3.52
N ILE A 110 -15.65 3.87 -3.83
CA ILE A 110 -15.49 5.01 -4.75
C ILE A 110 -16.13 4.69 -6.10
N VAL A 111 -15.82 3.53 -6.67
CA VAL A 111 -16.32 3.13 -7.98
C VAL A 111 -17.83 2.93 -7.95
N SER A 112 -18.35 2.12 -7.02
CA SER A 112 -19.77 1.78 -6.95
C SER A 112 -20.66 3.01 -6.66
N VAL A 113 -20.24 3.82 -5.68
CA VAL A 113 -20.94 5.06 -5.32
C VAL A 113 -20.86 6.07 -6.46
N GLY A 114 -19.67 6.22 -7.05
CA GLY A 114 -19.44 7.09 -8.18
C GLY A 114 -20.34 6.75 -9.36
N LEU A 115 -20.49 5.47 -9.70
CA LEU A 115 -21.37 4.99 -10.78
C LEU A 115 -22.85 5.29 -10.49
N VAL A 116 -23.30 5.10 -9.25
CA VAL A 116 -24.68 5.43 -8.86
C VAL A 116 -24.98 6.91 -9.07
N PHE A 117 -24.12 7.79 -8.57
CA PHE A 117 -24.31 9.22 -8.75
C PHE A 117 -24.17 9.65 -10.21
N SER A 118 -23.23 9.11 -10.97
CA SER A 118 -23.05 9.42 -12.40
C SER A 118 -24.28 8.98 -13.20
N GLY A 119 -24.81 7.79 -12.94
CA GLY A 119 -26.02 7.30 -13.59
C GLY A 119 -27.27 8.13 -13.28
N MET A 120 -27.34 8.74 -12.08
CA MET A 120 -28.45 9.65 -11.73
C MET A 120 -28.33 11.01 -12.40
N ASN A 121 -27.13 11.43 -12.78
CA ASN A 121 -26.86 12.71 -13.45
C ASN A 121 -27.01 12.64 -14.98
N GLU A 122 -27.45 11.51 -15.55
CA GLU A 122 -27.75 11.42 -16.98
C GLU A 122 -28.87 12.40 -17.40
N PRO A 123 -28.70 13.16 -18.49
CA PRO A 123 -29.62 14.22 -18.88
C PRO A 123 -31.08 13.77 -19.05
N GLU A 124 -31.31 12.56 -19.56
CA GLU A 124 -32.65 12.01 -19.72
C GLU A 124 -33.31 11.68 -18.38
N ARG A 125 -32.53 11.17 -17.42
CA ARG A 125 -33.03 10.87 -16.07
C ARG A 125 -33.31 12.14 -15.31
N VAL A 126 -32.45 13.15 -15.41
CA VAL A 126 -32.66 14.45 -14.80
C VAL A 126 -33.95 15.07 -15.30
N ARG A 127 -34.20 15.11 -16.63
CA ARG A 127 -35.44 15.64 -17.20
C ARG A 127 -36.69 14.91 -16.68
N ARG A 128 -36.64 13.59 -16.55
CA ARG A 128 -37.78 12.81 -16.00
C ARG A 128 -37.98 13.10 -14.50
N MET A 129 -36.90 13.27 -13.76
CA MET A 129 -36.99 13.58 -12.34
C MET A 129 -37.47 15.00 -12.09
N ASP A 130 -37.14 15.96 -12.94
CA ASP A 130 -37.58 17.35 -12.83
C ASP A 130 -39.11 17.48 -13.14
N ALA A 131 -39.65 16.55 -13.92
CA ALA A 131 -41.09 16.43 -14.13
C ALA A 131 -41.86 15.75 -12.97
N SER A 132 -41.16 15.23 -11.98
CA SER A 132 -41.73 14.56 -10.81
C SER A 132 -42.10 15.57 -9.71
N PRO A 133 -43.14 15.34 -8.91
CA PRO A 133 -43.51 16.20 -7.78
C PRO A 133 -42.55 16.09 -6.57
N VAL A 134 -41.47 15.31 -6.68
CA VAL A 134 -40.48 15.11 -5.61
C VAL A 134 -39.55 16.29 -5.55
N SER A 135 -39.34 16.87 -4.36
CA SER A 135 -38.46 17.98 -4.17
C SER A 135 -37.01 17.56 -4.43
N GLU A 136 -36.18 18.48 -4.93
CA GLU A 136 -34.75 18.27 -5.19
C GLU A 136 -33.98 17.77 -3.94
N ARG A 137 -34.34 18.30 -2.76
CA ARG A 137 -33.75 17.86 -1.50
C ARG A 137 -34.08 16.41 -1.16
N GLN A 138 -35.34 15.97 -1.38
CA GLN A 138 -35.73 14.57 -1.15
C GLN A 138 -35.00 13.63 -2.13
N ARG A 139 -34.83 14.05 -3.37
CA ARG A 139 -34.12 13.30 -4.41
C ARG A 139 -32.64 13.13 -4.03
N SER A 140 -31.97 14.21 -3.68
CA SER A 140 -30.57 14.17 -3.27
C SER A 140 -30.34 13.29 -2.05
N LEU A 141 -31.24 13.37 -1.07
CA LEU A 141 -31.19 12.54 0.13
C LEU A 141 -31.40 11.05 -0.20
N ALA A 142 -32.34 10.73 -1.09
CA ALA A 142 -32.59 9.34 -1.52
C ALA A 142 -31.39 8.73 -2.26
N VAL A 143 -30.73 9.50 -3.14
CA VAL A 143 -29.52 9.06 -3.85
C VAL A 143 -28.36 8.86 -2.87
N PHE A 144 -28.18 9.77 -1.95
CA PHE A 144 -27.15 9.64 -0.90
C PHE A 144 -27.41 8.43 -0.01
N ALA A 145 -28.66 8.20 0.39
CA ALA A 145 -29.03 7.03 1.19
C ALA A 145 -28.76 5.72 0.42
N ALA A 146 -29.10 5.66 -0.87
CA ALA A 146 -28.81 4.50 -1.72
C ALA A 146 -27.29 4.25 -1.81
N ALA A 147 -26.48 5.29 -2.02
CA ALA A 147 -25.04 5.19 -2.04
C ALA A 147 -24.47 4.73 -0.69
N ALA A 148 -25.01 5.25 0.42
CA ALA A 148 -24.64 4.82 1.76
C ALA A 148 -24.96 3.34 2.01
N VAL A 149 -26.12 2.86 1.55
CA VAL A 149 -26.50 1.44 1.63
C VAL A 149 -25.49 0.58 0.86
N ILE A 150 -25.08 0.99 -0.33
CA ILE A 150 -24.07 0.26 -1.11
C ILE A 150 -22.74 0.21 -0.36
N ALA A 151 -22.28 1.34 0.19
CA ALA A 151 -21.04 1.39 0.98
C ALA A 151 -21.11 0.47 2.21
N VAL A 152 -22.26 0.45 2.91
CA VAL A 152 -22.49 -0.46 4.04
C VAL A 152 -22.50 -1.92 3.59
N CYS A 153 -23.11 -2.25 2.46
CA CYS A 153 -23.10 -3.61 1.92
C CYS A 153 -21.69 -4.07 1.57
N ILE A 154 -20.87 -3.22 0.93
CA ILE A 154 -19.47 -3.53 0.60
C ILE A 154 -18.67 -3.76 1.90
N TRP A 155 -18.83 -2.87 2.88
CA TRP A 155 -18.20 -3.02 4.18
C TRP A 155 -18.64 -4.30 4.89
N LEU A 156 -19.94 -4.63 4.90
CA LEU A 156 -20.47 -5.85 5.52
C LEU A 156 -19.90 -7.11 4.86
N VAL A 157 -19.88 -7.18 3.53
CA VAL A 157 -19.31 -8.31 2.80
C VAL A 157 -17.83 -8.49 3.14
N SER A 158 -17.05 -7.42 3.07
CA SER A 158 -15.62 -7.45 3.43
C SER A 158 -15.41 -7.88 4.88
N SER A 159 -16.19 -7.34 5.80
CA SER A 159 -16.13 -7.65 7.23
C SER A 159 -16.51 -9.10 7.52
N MET A 160 -17.59 -9.58 6.92
CA MET A 160 -18.06 -10.98 7.09
C MET A 160 -17.05 -11.97 6.53
N MET A 161 -16.42 -11.68 5.40
CA MET A 161 -15.35 -12.52 4.86
C MET A 161 -14.20 -12.67 5.84
N GLY A 162 -13.80 -11.59 6.54
CA GLY A 162 -12.77 -11.64 7.57
C GLY A 162 -13.18 -12.42 8.80
N VAL A 163 -14.37 -12.12 9.34
CA VAL A 163 -14.88 -12.77 10.55
C VAL A 163 -15.11 -14.27 10.34
N VAL A 164 -15.67 -14.66 9.20
CA VAL A 164 -15.95 -16.07 8.88
C VAL A 164 -14.66 -16.80 8.45
N GLY A 165 -13.84 -16.16 7.59
CA GLY A 165 -12.62 -16.76 7.09
C GLY A 165 -11.57 -17.00 8.17
N PHE A 166 -11.55 -16.16 9.19
CA PHE A 166 -10.61 -16.24 10.32
C PHE A 166 -11.32 -16.47 11.66
N ALA A 167 -12.40 -17.27 11.66
CA ALA A 167 -13.22 -17.50 12.85
C ALA A 167 -12.43 -18.01 14.07
N GLY A 168 -11.37 -18.81 13.86
CA GLY A 168 -10.47 -19.25 14.93
C GLY A 168 -9.73 -18.09 15.59
N ALA A 169 -9.19 -17.17 14.78
CA ALA A 169 -8.51 -15.98 15.28
C ALA A 169 -9.49 -15.01 15.97
N VAL A 170 -10.71 -14.89 15.46
CA VAL A 170 -11.78 -14.08 16.08
C VAL A 170 -12.14 -14.63 17.46
N ALA A 171 -12.23 -15.96 17.62
CA ALA A 171 -12.54 -16.60 18.90
C ALA A 171 -11.41 -16.39 19.93
N GLU A 172 -10.15 -16.42 19.48
CA GLU A 172 -8.97 -16.21 20.33
C GLU A 172 -8.83 -14.74 20.78
N VAL A 173 -8.97 -13.79 19.86
CA VAL A 173 -8.85 -12.36 20.14
C VAL A 173 -10.03 -11.83 20.97
N GLY A 174 -11.21 -12.38 20.72
CA GLY A 174 -12.45 -12.01 21.39
C GLY A 174 -13.29 -10.99 20.65
N ALA A 175 -14.62 -11.19 20.70
CA ALA A 175 -15.59 -10.41 19.94
C ALA A 175 -15.52 -8.88 20.16
N GLY A 176 -15.25 -8.43 21.40
CA GLY A 176 -15.18 -7.00 21.74
C GLY A 176 -14.08 -6.28 20.97
N ARG A 177 -12.89 -6.86 20.86
CA ARG A 177 -11.75 -6.31 20.12
C ARG A 177 -12.02 -6.28 18.61
N VAL A 178 -12.60 -7.37 18.10
CA VAL A 178 -12.98 -7.45 16.68
C VAL A 178 -14.06 -6.43 16.34
N CYS A 179 -15.04 -6.19 17.22
CA CYS A 179 -16.05 -5.13 17.01
C CYS A 179 -15.43 -3.73 16.91
N LEU A 180 -14.38 -3.42 17.66
CA LEU A 180 -13.66 -2.15 17.55
C LEU A 180 -12.93 -2.04 16.20
N ALA A 181 -12.27 -3.11 15.74
CA ALA A 181 -11.64 -3.15 14.42
C ALA A 181 -12.69 -3.00 13.29
N LEU A 182 -13.87 -3.62 13.43
CA LEU A 182 -14.98 -3.45 12.49
C LEU A 182 -15.51 -2.00 12.51
N ALA A 183 -15.59 -1.36 13.67
CA ALA A 183 -15.96 0.05 13.76
C ALA A 183 -14.93 0.96 13.07
N ALA A 184 -13.64 0.64 13.15
CA ALA A 184 -12.59 1.37 12.45
C ALA A 184 -12.72 1.26 10.92
N THR A 185 -12.93 0.06 10.40
CA THR A 185 -13.14 -0.15 8.96
C THR A 185 -14.48 0.46 8.48
N PHE A 186 -15.50 0.53 9.33
CA PHE A 186 -16.75 1.23 9.04
C PHE A 186 -16.55 2.74 8.93
N ALA A 187 -15.81 3.33 9.86
CA ALA A 187 -15.44 4.74 9.80
C ALA A 187 -14.66 5.06 8.53
N LEU A 188 -13.75 4.15 8.12
CA LEU A 188 -13.04 4.28 6.85
C LEU A 188 -14.00 4.34 5.66
N ALA A 189 -15.05 3.50 5.61
CA ALA A 189 -15.98 3.43 4.48
C ALA A 189 -16.72 4.76 4.22
N CYS A 190 -16.80 5.65 5.20
CA CYS A 190 -17.34 7.01 5.03
C CYS A 190 -16.47 7.89 4.11
N THR A 191 -15.15 7.71 4.13
CA THR A 191 -14.22 8.50 3.30
C THR A 191 -14.41 8.24 1.81
N PRO A 192 -14.34 7.00 1.29
CA PRO A 192 -14.56 6.71 -0.12
C PRO A 192 -16.00 7.03 -0.58
N LEU A 193 -17.00 6.96 0.29
CA LEU A 193 -18.35 7.43 0.01
C LEU A 193 -18.35 8.94 -0.31
N ALA A 194 -17.65 9.75 0.49
CA ALA A 194 -17.50 11.18 0.26
C ALA A 194 -16.70 11.49 -1.02
N VAL A 195 -15.65 10.72 -1.30
CA VAL A 195 -14.85 10.86 -2.54
C VAL A 195 -15.68 10.52 -3.77
N GLY A 196 -16.40 9.40 -3.77
CA GLY A 196 -17.27 8.98 -4.89
C GLY A 196 -18.36 10.02 -5.17
N PHE A 197 -18.98 10.57 -4.13
CA PHE A 197 -19.93 11.69 -4.25
C PHE A 197 -19.28 12.93 -4.88
N THR A 198 -18.10 13.33 -4.40
CA THR A 198 -17.40 14.52 -4.88
C THR A 198 -17.01 14.39 -6.35
N LEU A 199 -16.42 13.27 -6.75
CA LEU A 199 -16.03 13.02 -8.14
C LEU A 199 -17.24 13.03 -9.09
N SER A 200 -18.34 12.42 -8.68
CA SER A 200 -19.57 12.40 -9.47
C SER A 200 -20.21 13.78 -9.61
N SER A 201 -20.13 14.61 -8.55
CA SER A 201 -20.60 16.01 -8.59
C SER A 201 -19.81 16.85 -9.60
N LEU A 202 -18.52 16.51 -9.80
CA LEU A 202 -17.68 17.12 -10.83
C LEU A 202 -17.95 16.58 -12.24
N GLY A 203 -18.78 15.54 -12.37
CA GLY A 203 -19.11 14.92 -13.66
C GLY A 203 -18.09 13.89 -14.10
N ALA A 204 -17.42 13.23 -13.15
CA ALA A 204 -16.47 12.18 -13.45
C ALA A 204 -17.12 11.03 -14.22
N ARG A 205 -16.44 10.56 -15.28
CA ARG A 205 -16.86 9.38 -16.06
C ARG A 205 -16.39 8.11 -15.37
N GLU A 206 -16.94 6.98 -15.80
CA GLU A 206 -16.64 5.66 -15.25
C GLU A 206 -15.13 5.36 -15.22
N GLU A 207 -14.41 5.64 -16.31
CA GLU A 207 -12.98 5.40 -16.41
C GLU A 207 -12.20 6.21 -15.36
N LEU A 208 -12.62 7.46 -15.13
CA LEU A 208 -11.99 8.31 -14.11
C LEU A 208 -12.30 7.81 -12.71
N LEU A 209 -13.54 7.37 -12.43
CA LEU A 209 -13.92 6.79 -11.15
C LEU A 209 -13.12 5.53 -10.85
N ASN A 210 -12.96 4.65 -11.83
CA ASN A 210 -12.12 3.45 -11.70
C ASN A 210 -10.64 3.81 -11.48
N GLY A 211 -10.10 4.71 -12.29
CA GLY A 211 -8.70 5.14 -12.18
C GLY A 211 -8.40 5.79 -10.84
N VAL A 212 -9.23 6.75 -10.42
CA VAL A 212 -9.08 7.46 -9.14
C VAL A 212 -9.33 6.52 -7.96
N GLY A 213 -10.35 5.67 -8.02
CA GLY A 213 -10.66 4.71 -6.97
C GLY A 213 -9.49 3.75 -6.70
N ASN A 214 -8.91 3.20 -7.75
CA ASN A 214 -7.73 2.33 -7.62
C ASN A 214 -6.50 3.08 -7.13
N LEU A 215 -6.19 4.24 -7.73
CA LEU A 215 -5.00 5.02 -7.38
C LEU A 215 -5.07 5.54 -5.94
N LEU A 216 -6.20 6.15 -5.54
CA LEU A 216 -6.39 6.62 -4.17
C LEU A 216 -6.40 5.46 -3.17
N GLY A 217 -7.08 4.36 -3.50
CA GLY A 217 -7.09 3.17 -2.66
C GLY A 217 -5.67 2.64 -2.42
N MET A 218 -4.88 2.53 -3.48
CA MET A 218 -3.49 2.08 -3.41
C MET A 218 -2.62 3.06 -2.60
N LEU A 219 -2.68 4.35 -2.93
CA LEU A 219 -1.87 5.38 -2.25
C LEU A 219 -2.22 5.49 -0.77
N MET A 220 -3.51 5.56 -0.43
CA MET A 220 -3.95 5.67 0.96
C MET A 220 -3.56 4.43 1.77
N THR A 221 -3.74 3.23 1.22
CA THR A 221 -3.41 1.99 1.91
C THR A 221 -1.91 1.84 2.12
N PHE A 222 -1.10 2.20 1.11
CA PHE A 222 0.36 2.19 1.22
C PHE A 222 0.85 3.23 2.25
N LEU A 223 0.42 4.49 2.11
CA LEU A 223 0.80 5.56 3.04
C LEU A 223 0.29 5.32 4.46
N GLY A 224 -0.85 4.66 4.62
CA GLY A 224 -1.39 4.27 5.92
C GLY A 224 -0.61 3.14 6.61
N GLY A 225 0.40 2.56 5.96
CA GLY A 225 1.25 1.52 6.56
C GLY A 225 0.67 0.11 6.50
N ALA A 226 -0.42 -0.12 5.73
CA ALA A 226 -1.07 -1.42 5.67
C ALA A 226 -0.23 -2.50 4.95
N TRP A 227 0.51 -2.11 3.92
CA TRP A 227 1.31 -3.04 3.11
C TRP A 227 2.76 -3.11 3.56
N MET A 228 3.24 -2.07 4.19
CA MET A 228 4.61 -1.98 4.70
C MET A 228 4.61 -1.19 6.00
N PRO A 229 5.22 -1.72 7.06
CA PRO A 229 5.32 -1.01 8.33
C PRO A 229 5.93 0.39 8.16
N LEU A 230 5.28 1.40 8.71
CA LEU A 230 5.76 2.80 8.61
C LEU A 230 7.15 3.00 9.19
N SER A 231 7.54 2.19 10.17
CA SER A 231 8.89 2.21 10.78
C SER A 231 10.02 1.94 9.77
N LEU A 232 9.72 1.24 8.66
CA LEU A 232 10.66 0.95 7.59
C LEU A 232 10.69 2.05 6.51
N MET A 233 9.79 3.02 6.59
CA MET A 233 9.70 4.12 5.63
C MET A 233 10.49 5.34 6.13
N GLY A 234 10.96 6.17 5.20
CA GLY A 234 11.66 7.41 5.54
C GLY A 234 10.76 8.39 6.31
N SER A 235 11.37 9.26 7.14
CA SER A 235 10.68 10.20 8.02
C SER A 235 9.66 11.12 7.31
N ALA A 236 9.95 11.51 6.06
CA ALA A 236 9.03 12.31 5.25
C ALA A 236 7.72 11.56 4.95
N VAL A 237 7.80 10.26 4.66
CA VAL A 237 6.63 9.41 4.41
C VAL A 237 5.84 9.18 5.70
N GLN A 238 6.53 8.95 6.81
CA GLN A 238 5.89 8.82 8.13
C GLN A 238 5.09 10.08 8.49
N THR A 239 5.65 11.28 8.22
CA THR A 239 4.91 12.53 8.42
C THR A 239 3.71 12.65 7.49
N ALA A 240 3.87 12.30 6.20
CA ALA A 240 2.79 12.34 5.22
C ALA A 240 1.65 11.37 5.55
N ALA A 241 1.95 10.24 6.19
CA ALA A 241 0.97 9.24 6.60
C ALA A 241 -0.16 9.82 7.47
N HIS A 242 0.14 10.79 8.33
CA HIS A 242 -0.87 11.42 9.21
C HIS A 242 -1.93 12.21 8.44
N PHE A 243 -1.69 12.54 7.18
CA PHE A 243 -2.65 13.26 6.32
C PHE A 243 -3.55 12.30 5.51
N VAL A 244 -3.48 11.00 5.75
CA VAL A 244 -4.39 10.03 5.14
C VAL A 244 -5.24 9.31 6.18
N PRO A 245 -6.53 9.08 5.91
CA PRO A 245 -7.45 8.46 6.88
C PRO A 245 -7.06 7.02 7.22
N THR A 246 -6.42 6.30 6.31
CA THR A 246 -6.00 4.90 6.52
C THR A 246 -4.94 4.75 7.60
N TYR A 247 -4.10 5.77 7.86
CA TYR A 247 -3.15 5.78 8.97
C TYR A 247 -3.89 5.62 10.31
N TRP A 248 -4.90 6.47 10.55
CA TRP A 248 -5.68 6.48 11.78
C TRP A 248 -6.50 5.20 11.97
N VAL A 249 -7.03 4.67 10.85
CA VAL A 249 -7.76 3.40 10.89
C VAL A 249 -6.83 2.22 11.22
N ASN A 250 -5.65 2.15 10.61
CA ASN A 250 -4.69 1.08 10.88
C ASN A 250 -4.17 1.16 12.33
N ASP A 251 -3.94 2.36 12.84
CA ASP A 251 -3.54 2.57 14.23
C ASP A 251 -4.64 2.14 15.21
N ALA A 252 -5.90 2.50 14.92
CA ALA A 252 -7.06 2.05 15.71
C ALA A 252 -7.22 0.52 15.68
N ILE A 253 -7.03 -0.13 14.52
CA ILE A 253 -7.10 -1.59 14.39
C ILE A 253 -5.99 -2.27 15.19
N GLY A 254 -4.74 -1.78 15.06
CA GLY A 254 -3.60 -2.30 15.82
C GLY A 254 -3.83 -2.20 17.33
N LYS A 255 -4.26 -1.03 17.83
CA LYS A 255 -4.61 -0.81 19.23
C LYS A 255 -5.74 -1.73 19.72
N ALA A 256 -6.78 -1.90 18.89
CA ALA A 256 -7.93 -2.73 19.25
C ALA A 256 -7.59 -4.21 19.36
N LEU A 257 -6.72 -4.72 18.48
CA LEU A 257 -6.44 -6.15 18.39
C LEU A 257 -5.26 -6.60 19.27
N ALA A 258 -4.22 -5.76 19.43
CA ALA A 258 -2.97 -6.14 20.10
C ALA A 258 -2.89 -5.69 21.57
N ALA A 259 -3.45 -4.51 21.92
CA ALA A 259 -3.29 -3.93 23.25
C ALA A 259 -4.37 -4.39 24.25
N ASP A 260 -4.06 -4.31 25.53
CA ASP A 260 -5.09 -4.44 26.56
C ASP A 260 -6.03 -3.23 26.51
N LEU A 261 -7.34 -3.50 26.45
CA LEU A 261 -8.38 -2.47 26.34
C LEU A 261 -8.56 -1.69 27.63
N THR A 262 -7.62 -0.78 27.90
CA THR A 262 -7.75 0.18 29.00
C THR A 262 -8.63 1.37 28.58
N SER A 263 -9.09 2.18 29.54
CA SER A 263 -9.85 3.39 29.23
C SER A 263 -9.07 4.40 28.38
N THR A 264 -7.75 4.46 28.54
CA THR A 264 -6.87 5.29 27.72
C THR A 264 -6.80 4.80 26.28
N VAL A 265 -6.60 3.51 26.06
CA VAL A 265 -6.57 2.88 24.72
C VAL A 265 -7.91 3.06 24.00
N LEU A 266 -9.03 2.90 24.71
CA LEU A 266 -10.36 3.18 24.13
C LEU A 266 -10.54 4.65 23.76
N GLY A 267 -9.99 5.57 24.55
CA GLY A 267 -9.96 7.00 24.22
C GLY A 267 -9.15 7.30 22.96
N ASP A 268 -7.98 6.68 22.82
CA ASP A 268 -7.12 6.82 21.65
C ASP A 268 -7.81 6.27 20.38
N ILE A 269 -8.41 5.07 20.46
CA ILE A 269 -9.20 4.50 19.36
C ILE A 269 -10.35 5.44 18.96
N ALA A 270 -11.07 6.00 19.92
CA ALA A 270 -12.16 6.92 19.64
C ALA A 270 -11.65 8.21 18.96
N CYS A 271 -10.46 8.69 19.34
CA CYS A 271 -9.81 9.82 18.68
C CYS A 271 -9.47 9.49 17.22
N ASP A 272 -8.85 8.34 16.95
CA ASP A 272 -8.48 7.88 15.62
C ASP A 272 -9.70 7.74 14.70
N LEU A 273 -10.79 7.16 15.22
CA LEU A 273 -12.08 7.08 14.51
C LEU A 273 -12.66 8.48 14.25
N GLY A 274 -12.57 9.37 15.23
CA GLY A 274 -13.02 10.76 15.09
C GLY A 274 -12.27 11.49 13.97
N VAL A 275 -10.95 11.36 13.93
CA VAL A 275 -10.12 11.94 12.86
C VAL A 275 -10.50 11.35 11.50
N THR A 276 -10.69 10.04 11.42
CA THR A 276 -11.12 9.37 10.18
C THR A 276 -12.44 9.93 9.65
N VAL A 277 -13.44 10.10 10.53
CA VAL A 277 -14.74 10.69 10.18
C VAL A 277 -14.61 12.17 9.79
N LEU A 278 -13.71 12.92 10.42
CA LEU A 278 -13.43 14.31 10.03
C LEU A 278 -12.88 14.41 8.60
N PHE A 279 -12.01 13.49 8.16
CA PHE A 279 -11.58 13.43 6.77
C PHE A 279 -12.78 13.23 5.82
N ALA A 280 -13.67 12.29 6.13
CA ALA A 280 -14.87 12.07 5.35
C ALA A 280 -15.76 13.32 5.29
N ALA A 281 -15.99 13.97 6.41
CA ALA A 281 -16.79 15.19 6.50
C ALA A 281 -16.17 16.36 5.72
N ALA A 282 -14.85 16.53 5.80
CA ALA A 282 -14.14 17.58 5.05
C ALA A 282 -14.26 17.35 3.53
N ILE A 283 -14.06 16.12 3.05
CA ILE A 283 -14.20 15.77 1.64
C ILE A 283 -15.65 15.96 1.18
N ALA A 284 -16.63 15.53 1.97
CA ALA A 284 -18.03 15.72 1.65
C ALA A 284 -18.43 17.21 1.60
N ALA A 285 -17.91 18.04 2.48
CA ALA A 285 -18.14 19.48 2.49
C ALA A 285 -17.59 20.15 1.21
N VAL A 286 -16.38 19.77 0.79
CA VAL A 286 -15.80 20.22 -0.48
C VAL A 286 -16.67 19.77 -1.66
N GLY A 287 -17.11 18.52 -1.68
CA GLY A 287 -17.99 17.98 -2.72
C GLY A 287 -19.31 18.74 -2.83
N LEU A 288 -19.93 19.05 -1.70
CA LEU A 288 -21.16 19.86 -1.63
C LEU A 288 -20.96 21.29 -2.14
N ALA A 289 -19.85 21.94 -1.74
CA ALA A 289 -19.52 23.29 -2.21
C ALA A 289 -19.32 23.33 -3.74
N LEU A 290 -18.62 22.35 -4.29
CA LEU A 290 -18.40 22.22 -5.74
C LEU A 290 -19.71 21.94 -6.49
N ALA A 291 -20.57 21.07 -5.97
CA ALA A 291 -21.89 20.77 -6.56
C ALA A 291 -22.78 22.04 -6.59
N HIS A 292 -22.78 22.83 -5.51
CA HIS A 292 -23.55 24.05 -5.41
C HIS A 292 -23.09 25.13 -6.38
N ASN A 293 -21.78 25.31 -6.56
CA ASN A 293 -21.25 26.28 -7.52
C ASN A 293 -21.58 25.89 -8.98
N LYS A 294 -21.60 24.61 -9.32
CA LYS A 294 -21.95 24.11 -10.65
C LYS A 294 -23.44 24.33 -11.00
N SER A 295 -24.33 24.28 -10.02
CA SER A 295 -25.75 24.53 -10.23
C SER A 295 -26.11 26.02 -10.46
N ARG A 296 -25.16 26.93 -10.19
CA ARG A 296 -25.34 28.38 -10.37
C ARG A 296 -24.68 28.93 -11.65
N ALA A 297 -23.82 28.15 -12.29
CA ALA A 297 -23.15 28.47 -13.56
C ALA A 297 -23.89 27.89 -14.75
#